data_24acaf3ae4b733c80fe3c2daa0013de6
#
_entry.id   24acaf3ae4b733c80fe3c2daa0013de6
#
_cell.length_a   1.000
_cell.length_b   1.000
_cell.length_c   1.000
_cell.angle_alpha   90.00
_cell.angle_beta   90.00
_cell.angle_gamma   90.00
#
_symmetry.space_group_name_H-M   'P 1'
#
loop_
_entity.id
_entity.type
_entity.pdbx_description
1 polymer ?
#
loop_
_entity_poly.entity_id
_entity_poly.type
_entity_poly.pdbx_seq_one_letter_code
_entity_poly.pdbx_strand_id
1 'polypeptide(L)'
;EIAQCLVGSEMCIRDSKKIDGITDLSDQSSREGMRVVIELRRDANANVILNQLYKHTQLQDTFGVIMLALVGNEPKVMNLMEMLNYYLKHQEEVVTRRTQYELNKAEERAHILKGLLIALDNIDEVIKIIRGSQTVQIAKSELMERFGLTDVQSQAIVDMRLRALTGLEREKLEAEYKALMEQIEHLRAILADRKLLLGVIKEEILVILSLIHISEPT
;
A
#
# COMPACT_ATOMS: atom_id res chain seq x y z
N GLU A 1 6.00 28.84 -23.01
CA GLU A 1 6.39 28.08 -24.23
C GLU A 1 5.21 27.80 -25.16
N ILE A 2 4.02 27.37 -24.67
CA ILE A 2 2.84 27.12 -25.50
C ILE A 2 2.30 28.42 -26.13
N ALA A 3 2.28 29.54 -25.40
CA ALA A 3 1.91 30.85 -25.93
C ALA A 3 2.87 31.28 -27.04
N GLN A 4 4.16 30.98 -26.90
CA GLN A 4 5.19 31.30 -27.88
C GLN A 4 5.09 30.47 -29.16
N CYS A 5 4.64 29.20 -29.06
CA CYS A 5 4.29 28.36 -30.21
C CYS A 5 3.02 28.81 -30.90
N LEU A 6 2.02 29.34 -30.18
CA LEU A 6 0.83 29.96 -30.72
C LEU A 6 1.17 31.28 -31.46
N VAL A 7 2.02 32.12 -30.86
CA VAL A 7 2.51 33.39 -31.51
C VAL A 7 3.26 33.11 -32.81
N GLY A 8 4.07 32.05 -32.91
CA GLY A 8 4.66 31.63 -34.18
C GLY A 8 3.62 31.12 -35.18
N SER A 9 2.53 30.51 -34.72
CA SER A 9 1.39 30.10 -35.55
C SER A 9 0.47 31.27 -35.92
N GLU A 10 0.39 32.32 -35.07
CA GLU A 10 -0.36 33.54 -35.32
C GLU A 10 0.05 34.20 -36.61
N MET A 11 1.35 34.37 -36.83
CA MET A 11 1.90 34.93 -38.05
C MET A 11 1.52 34.07 -39.27
N CYS A 12 1.61 32.73 -39.13
CA CYS A 12 1.25 31.81 -40.21
C CYS A 12 -0.25 31.76 -40.49
N ILE A 13 -1.12 31.86 -39.48
CA ILE A 13 -2.57 31.80 -39.65
C ILE A 13 -3.10 33.11 -40.27
N ARG A 14 -2.61 34.25 -39.76
CA ARG A 14 -3.02 35.58 -40.19
C ARG A 14 -2.46 35.90 -41.58
N ASP A 15 -1.17 35.66 -41.85
CA ASP A 15 -0.50 36.02 -43.08
C ASP A 15 -0.82 35.05 -44.23
N SER A 16 -1.05 33.75 -43.93
CA SER A 16 -1.35 32.75 -44.96
C SER A 16 -2.83 32.65 -45.36
N LYS A 17 -3.74 33.36 -44.66
CA LYS A 17 -5.22 33.30 -44.87
C LYS A 17 -5.76 31.85 -44.89
N LYS A 18 -5.11 30.92 -44.22
CA LYS A 18 -5.52 29.51 -44.21
C LYS A 18 -6.86 29.29 -43.51
N ILE A 19 -7.17 30.14 -42.50
CA ILE A 19 -8.43 30.10 -41.78
C ILE A 19 -9.12 31.45 -42.01
N ASP A 20 -10.19 31.45 -42.79
CA ASP A 20 -11.02 32.63 -43.02
C ASP A 20 -12.02 32.82 -41.88
N GLY A 21 -12.33 34.07 -41.54
CA GLY A 21 -13.31 34.37 -40.48
C GLY A 21 -12.72 34.86 -39.17
N ILE A 22 -11.41 34.89 -39.00
CA ILE A 22 -10.73 35.47 -37.84
C ILE A 22 -10.52 36.96 -38.08
N THR A 23 -10.95 37.81 -37.13
CA THR A 23 -10.80 39.26 -37.17
C THR A 23 -9.56 39.72 -36.42
N ASP A 24 -9.38 39.21 -35.22
CA ASP A 24 -8.23 39.53 -34.37
C ASP A 24 -7.82 38.36 -33.49
N LEU A 25 -6.56 38.38 -33.07
CA LEU A 25 -5.96 37.38 -32.22
C LEU A 25 -5.09 38.07 -31.16
N SER A 26 -5.40 37.92 -29.89
CA SER A 26 -4.69 38.58 -28.81
C SER A 26 -4.36 37.62 -27.68
N ASP A 27 -3.14 37.73 -27.14
CA ASP A 27 -2.73 37.03 -25.92
C ASP A 27 -3.04 37.92 -24.71
N GLN A 28 -3.96 37.47 -23.89
CA GLN A 28 -4.39 38.10 -22.63
C GLN A 28 -3.92 37.30 -21.41
N SER A 29 -2.87 36.50 -21.57
CA SER A 29 -2.32 35.68 -20.46
C SER A 29 -1.86 36.57 -19.30
N SER A 30 -2.19 36.14 -18.10
CA SER A 30 -1.88 36.84 -16.85
C SER A 30 -1.36 35.88 -15.78
N ARG A 31 -1.22 36.39 -14.55
CA ARG A 31 -0.88 35.52 -13.38
C ARG A 31 -1.96 34.50 -13.04
N GLU A 32 -3.19 34.71 -13.50
CA GLU A 32 -4.32 33.79 -13.28
C GLU A 32 -4.31 32.63 -14.28
N GLY A 33 -3.52 32.68 -15.33
CA GLY A 33 -3.39 31.61 -16.32
C GLY A 33 -3.22 32.10 -17.73
N MET A 34 -3.10 31.13 -18.63
CA MET A 34 -2.95 31.37 -20.07
C MET A 34 -4.31 31.64 -20.71
N ARG A 35 -4.45 32.77 -21.43
CA ARG A 35 -5.68 33.15 -22.09
C ARG A 35 -5.39 33.73 -23.49
N VAL A 36 -5.70 32.95 -24.50
CA VAL A 36 -5.63 33.40 -25.91
C VAL A 36 -7.05 33.70 -26.39
N VAL A 37 -7.28 34.90 -26.88
CA VAL A 37 -8.58 35.36 -27.35
C VAL A 37 -8.56 35.51 -28.89
N ILE A 38 -9.49 34.81 -29.54
CA ILE A 38 -9.64 34.82 -30.99
C ILE A 38 -10.98 35.45 -31.33
N GLU A 39 -10.96 36.64 -31.92
CA GLU A 39 -12.16 37.34 -32.35
C GLU A 39 -12.58 36.91 -33.76
N LEU A 40 -13.85 36.60 -33.91
CA LEU A 40 -14.39 36.09 -35.18
C LEU A 40 -15.30 37.14 -35.83
N ARG A 41 -15.41 37.07 -37.18
CA ARG A 41 -16.43 37.83 -37.91
C ARG A 41 -17.84 37.37 -37.52
N ARG A 42 -18.81 38.27 -37.60
CA ARG A 42 -20.20 38.01 -37.21
C ARG A 42 -20.88 36.89 -38.02
N ASP A 43 -20.43 36.66 -39.23
CA ASP A 43 -20.92 35.62 -40.14
C ASP A 43 -20.21 34.29 -40.03
N ALA A 44 -19.17 34.21 -39.18
CA ALA A 44 -18.34 33.02 -39.04
C ALA A 44 -18.88 32.04 -38.00
N ASN A 45 -18.79 30.73 -38.28
CA ASN A 45 -19.18 29.69 -37.35
C ASN A 45 -17.97 29.30 -36.46
N ALA A 46 -18.10 29.57 -35.15
CA ALA A 46 -17.04 29.35 -34.20
C ALA A 46 -16.55 27.87 -34.14
N ASN A 47 -17.46 26.92 -34.26
CA ASN A 47 -17.09 25.49 -34.19
C ASN A 47 -16.28 25.04 -35.42
N VAL A 48 -16.60 25.59 -36.59
CA VAL A 48 -15.86 25.29 -37.84
C VAL A 48 -14.44 25.85 -37.75
N ILE A 49 -14.29 27.08 -37.26
CA ILE A 49 -12.99 27.73 -37.07
C ILE A 49 -12.18 26.98 -35.99
N LEU A 50 -12.78 26.59 -34.89
CA LEU A 50 -12.12 25.80 -33.84
C LEU A 50 -11.58 24.48 -34.40
N ASN A 51 -12.36 23.75 -35.18
CA ASN A 51 -11.90 22.50 -35.82
C ASN A 51 -10.78 22.74 -36.83
N GLN A 52 -10.81 23.86 -37.54
CA GLN A 52 -9.71 24.26 -38.44
C GLN A 52 -8.45 24.62 -37.65
N LEU A 53 -8.58 25.29 -36.51
CA LEU A 53 -7.47 25.58 -35.60
C LEU A 53 -6.84 24.29 -35.09
N TYR A 54 -7.61 23.32 -34.63
CA TYR A 54 -7.09 22.01 -34.21
C TYR A 54 -6.34 21.28 -35.35
N LYS A 55 -6.79 21.42 -36.59
CA LYS A 55 -6.18 20.74 -37.71
C LYS A 55 -4.91 21.42 -38.21
N HIS A 56 -4.83 22.76 -38.16
CA HIS A 56 -3.76 23.53 -38.78
C HIS A 56 -2.77 24.16 -37.81
N THR A 57 -3.01 24.04 -36.49
CA THR A 57 -2.14 24.56 -35.46
C THR A 57 -1.78 23.48 -34.45
N GLN A 58 -0.86 23.79 -33.54
CA GLN A 58 -0.49 22.92 -32.39
C GLN A 58 -1.46 23.04 -31.21
N LEU A 59 -2.66 23.58 -31.40
CA LEU A 59 -3.67 23.66 -30.35
C LEU A 59 -4.13 22.26 -29.86
N GLN A 60 -4.04 21.27 -30.74
CA GLN A 60 -4.18 19.85 -30.40
C GLN A 60 -2.96 19.11 -30.94
N ASP A 61 -2.18 18.55 -30.08
CA ASP A 61 -1.00 17.76 -30.42
C ASP A 61 -0.99 16.43 -29.66
N THR A 62 -0.24 15.47 -30.19
CA THR A 62 -0.05 14.16 -29.59
C THR A 62 1.22 14.14 -28.75
N PHE A 63 1.07 13.82 -27.48
CA PHE A 63 2.21 13.65 -26.60
C PHE A 63 2.59 12.17 -26.51
N GLY A 64 3.76 11.83 -27.04
CA GLY A 64 4.30 10.47 -26.93
C GLY A 64 4.88 10.21 -25.53
N VAL A 65 4.18 9.44 -24.71
CA VAL A 65 4.67 9.07 -23.37
C VAL A 65 5.66 7.94 -23.46
N ILE A 66 6.90 8.18 -23.04
CA ILE A 66 7.93 7.15 -22.86
C ILE A 66 8.02 6.83 -21.36
N MET A 67 7.48 5.68 -20.97
CA MET A 67 7.49 5.23 -19.58
C MET A 67 8.74 4.38 -19.32
N LEU A 68 9.72 4.96 -18.65
CA LEU A 68 10.94 4.28 -18.20
C LEU A 68 10.84 4.00 -16.70
N ALA A 69 11.02 2.74 -16.31
CA ALA A 69 11.06 2.36 -14.90
C ALA A 69 12.12 1.29 -14.64
N LEU A 70 12.48 1.10 -13.36
CA LEU A 70 13.40 0.07 -12.93
C LEU A 70 12.63 -1.21 -12.61
N VAL A 71 13.01 -2.31 -13.26
CA VAL A 71 12.48 -3.65 -13.00
C VAL A 71 13.66 -4.54 -12.60
N GLY A 72 13.69 -4.98 -11.33
CA GLY A 72 14.80 -5.78 -10.82
C GLY A 72 16.16 -5.07 -10.94
N ASN A 73 16.21 -3.75 -10.69
CA ASN A 73 17.36 -2.85 -10.84
C ASN A 73 17.84 -2.58 -12.29
N GLU A 74 17.11 -3.06 -13.29
CA GLU A 74 17.39 -2.77 -14.70
C GLU A 74 16.41 -1.72 -15.26
N PRO A 75 16.89 -0.69 -15.97
CA PRO A 75 16.03 0.28 -16.62
C PRO A 75 15.32 -0.35 -17.83
N LYS A 76 13.99 -0.26 -17.87
CA LYS A 76 13.18 -0.83 -18.94
C LYS A 76 12.12 0.17 -19.39
N VAL A 77 12.02 0.36 -20.70
CA VAL A 77 10.93 1.09 -21.33
C VAL A 77 9.73 0.14 -21.45
N MET A 78 8.60 0.56 -20.91
CA MET A 78 7.40 -0.28 -20.83
C MET A 78 6.17 0.46 -21.33
N ASN A 79 5.18 -0.29 -21.79
CA ASN A 79 3.83 0.22 -22.01
C ASN A 79 3.04 0.25 -20.70
N LEU A 80 1.87 0.90 -20.70
CA LEU A 80 1.04 1.04 -19.51
C LEU A 80 0.63 -0.32 -18.91
N MET A 81 0.28 -1.29 -19.75
CA MET A 81 -0.16 -2.62 -19.32
C MET A 81 0.99 -3.38 -18.62
N GLU A 82 2.19 -3.31 -19.19
CA GLU A 82 3.38 -3.92 -18.58
C GLU A 82 3.70 -3.29 -17.22
N MET A 83 3.60 -1.96 -17.11
CA MET A 83 3.85 -1.24 -15.87
C MET A 83 2.86 -1.65 -14.77
N LEU A 84 1.57 -1.75 -15.10
CA LEU A 84 0.54 -2.23 -14.18
C LEU A 84 0.77 -3.69 -13.75
N ASN A 85 1.18 -4.55 -14.67
CA ASN A 85 1.49 -5.96 -14.35
C ASN A 85 2.71 -6.08 -13.42
N TYR A 86 3.76 -5.30 -13.64
CA TYR A 86 4.93 -5.30 -12.75
C TYR A 86 4.58 -4.71 -11.37
N TYR A 87 3.75 -3.67 -11.34
CA TYR A 87 3.25 -3.12 -10.08
C TYR A 87 2.44 -4.15 -9.28
N LEU A 88 1.51 -4.85 -9.93
CA LEU A 88 0.71 -5.89 -9.29
C LEU A 88 1.58 -7.02 -8.73
N LYS A 89 2.55 -7.48 -9.53
CA LYS A 89 3.51 -8.50 -9.08
C LYS A 89 4.31 -8.04 -7.87
N HIS A 90 4.75 -6.78 -7.86
CA HIS A 90 5.44 -6.21 -6.72
C HIS A 90 4.54 -6.16 -5.47
N GLN A 91 3.26 -5.78 -5.62
CA GLN A 91 2.29 -5.80 -4.52
C GLN A 91 2.09 -7.22 -3.97
N GLU A 92 1.95 -8.23 -4.84
CA GLU A 92 1.87 -9.65 -4.42
C GLU A 92 3.10 -10.04 -3.56
N GLU A 93 4.30 -9.67 -3.98
CA GLU A 93 5.53 -9.97 -3.23
C GLU A 93 5.61 -9.26 -1.88
N VAL A 94 5.20 -7.99 -1.83
CA VAL A 94 5.21 -7.18 -0.60
C VAL A 94 4.19 -7.71 0.40
N VAL A 95 2.95 -7.94 -0.03
CA VAL A 95 1.88 -8.44 0.83
C VAL A 95 2.21 -9.84 1.34
N THR A 96 2.76 -10.73 0.48
CA THR A 96 3.20 -12.06 0.91
C THR A 96 4.27 -11.99 2.00
N ARG A 97 5.30 -11.15 1.83
CA ARG A 97 6.36 -10.98 2.85
C ARG A 97 5.83 -10.39 4.16
N ARG A 98 4.93 -9.41 4.07
CA ARG A 98 4.29 -8.82 5.24
C ARG A 98 3.45 -9.86 5.99
N THR A 99 2.60 -10.59 5.29
CA THR A 99 1.73 -11.62 5.87
C THR A 99 2.57 -12.75 6.51
N GLN A 100 3.67 -13.16 5.87
CA GLN A 100 4.58 -14.16 6.44
C GLN A 100 5.26 -13.65 7.72
N TYR A 101 5.67 -12.39 7.77
CA TYR A 101 6.24 -11.80 8.96
C TYR A 101 5.24 -11.71 10.12
N GLU A 102 4.01 -11.30 9.82
CA GLU A 102 2.92 -11.23 10.80
C GLU A 102 2.56 -12.64 11.33
N LEU A 103 2.52 -13.64 10.43
CA LEU A 103 2.30 -15.04 10.79
C LEU A 103 3.39 -15.53 11.75
N ASN A 104 4.66 -15.34 11.44
CA ASN A 104 5.77 -15.78 12.28
C ASN A 104 5.69 -15.13 13.68
N LYS A 105 5.40 -13.81 13.74
CA LYS A 105 5.22 -13.11 15.02
C LYS A 105 4.03 -13.63 15.83
N ALA A 106 2.91 -13.89 15.17
CA ALA A 106 1.74 -14.44 15.84
C ALA A 106 1.99 -15.86 16.36
N GLU A 107 2.69 -16.70 15.59
CA GLU A 107 3.08 -18.05 16.00
C GLU A 107 4.06 -18.04 17.18
N GLU A 108 5.08 -17.17 17.17
CA GLU A 108 6.01 -16.99 18.27
C GLU A 108 5.28 -16.57 19.56
N ARG A 109 4.34 -15.62 19.45
CA ARG A 109 3.55 -15.18 20.60
C ARG A 109 2.61 -16.26 21.10
N ALA A 110 1.91 -16.96 20.21
CA ALA A 110 1.03 -18.07 20.54
C ALA A 110 1.81 -19.23 21.21
N HIS A 111 3.04 -19.50 20.75
CA HIS A 111 3.91 -20.49 21.35
C HIS A 111 4.25 -20.16 22.81
N ILE A 112 4.57 -18.90 23.11
CA ILE A 112 4.84 -18.44 24.48
C ILE A 112 3.58 -18.57 25.33
N LEU A 113 2.43 -18.07 24.85
CA LEU A 113 1.17 -18.13 25.58
C LEU A 113 0.74 -19.55 25.90
N LYS A 114 0.93 -20.49 24.95
CA LYS A 114 0.67 -21.91 25.18
C LYS A 114 1.49 -22.46 26.37
N GLY A 115 2.77 -22.10 26.44
CA GLY A 115 3.63 -22.48 27.58
C GLY A 115 3.15 -21.88 28.89
N LEU A 116 2.74 -20.60 28.88
CA LEU A 116 2.21 -19.95 30.09
C LEU A 116 0.89 -20.58 30.56
N LEU A 117 -0.01 -20.97 29.65
CA LEU A 117 -1.25 -21.65 29.98
C LEU A 117 -0.99 -23.03 30.62
N ILE A 118 -0.05 -23.83 30.08
CA ILE A 118 0.37 -25.10 30.65
C ILE A 118 0.91 -24.90 32.07
N ALA A 119 1.69 -23.84 32.30
CA ALA A 119 2.22 -23.51 33.61
C ALA A 119 1.13 -23.09 34.60
N LEU A 120 0.13 -22.35 34.18
CA LEU A 120 -1.02 -21.95 35.00
C LEU A 120 -1.92 -23.13 35.36
N ASP A 121 -2.08 -24.10 34.48
CA ASP A 121 -2.82 -25.33 34.77
C ASP A 121 -2.14 -26.20 35.82
N ASN A 122 -0.81 -26.11 35.96
CA ASN A 122 0.00 -26.89 36.87
C ASN A 122 0.79 -26.00 37.86
N ILE A 123 0.19 -24.91 38.32
CA ILE A 123 0.88 -23.83 39.02
C ILE A 123 1.58 -24.30 40.31
N ASP A 124 0.97 -25.21 41.08
CA ASP A 124 1.54 -25.72 42.33
C ASP A 124 2.83 -26.50 42.08
N GLU A 125 2.88 -27.27 40.99
CA GLU A 125 4.06 -28.05 40.62
C GLU A 125 5.17 -27.13 40.09
N VAL A 126 4.81 -26.15 39.27
CA VAL A 126 5.73 -25.13 38.78
C VAL A 126 6.37 -24.35 39.93
N ILE A 127 5.58 -23.91 40.90
CA ILE A 127 6.10 -23.21 42.10
C ILE A 127 7.04 -24.11 42.90
N LYS A 128 6.73 -25.39 43.04
CA LYS A 128 7.61 -26.34 43.76
C LYS A 128 8.96 -26.49 43.06
N ILE A 129 8.97 -26.64 41.76
CA ILE A 129 10.19 -26.73 40.94
C ILE A 129 11.02 -25.46 41.09
N ILE A 130 10.41 -24.28 40.88
CA ILE A 130 11.13 -22.99 40.94
C ILE A 130 11.73 -22.76 42.35
N ARG A 131 11.00 -23.10 43.42
CA ARG A 131 11.50 -22.95 44.80
C ARG A 131 12.54 -23.99 45.16
N GLY A 132 12.50 -25.18 44.58
CA GLY A 132 13.46 -26.27 44.85
C GLY A 132 14.79 -26.07 44.13
N SER A 133 14.78 -25.34 43.03
CA SER A 133 15.97 -25.14 42.19
C SER A 133 16.89 -24.07 42.76
N GLN A 134 18.20 -24.32 42.77
CA GLN A 134 19.22 -23.38 43.27
C GLN A 134 19.54 -22.27 42.27
N THR A 135 19.34 -22.50 40.98
CA THR A 135 19.60 -21.54 39.91
C THR A 135 18.47 -21.52 38.89
N VAL A 136 18.32 -20.39 38.20
CA VAL A 136 17.33 -20.21 37.10
C VAL A 136 17.51 -21.26 36.01
N GLN A 137 18.76 -21.64 35.71
CA GLN A 137 19.05 -22.62 34.66
C GLN A 137 18.57 -24.03 35.04
N ILE A 138 18.73 -24.44 36.30
CA ILE A 138 18.23 -25.70 36.80
C ILE A 138 16.71 -25.72 36.77
N ALA A 139 16.04 -24.64 37.22
CA ALA A 139 14.59 -24.51 37.16
C ALA A 139 14.07 -24.64 35.71
N LYS A 140 14.72 -23.98 34.74
CA LYS A 140 14.36 -24.11 33.32
C LYS A 140 14.50 -25.53 32.80
N SER A 141 15.63 -26.22 33.12
CA SER A 141 15.86 -27.59 32.66
C SER A 141 14.80 -28.55 33.24
N GLU A 142 14.46 -28.43 34.52
CA GLU A 142 13.43 -29.24 35.15
C GLU A 142 12.03 -28.97 34.58
N LEU A 143 11.69 -27.69 34.25
CA LEU A 143 10.41 -27.33 33.62
C LEU A 143 10.33 -27.90 32.20
N MET A 144 11.43 -27.83 31.40
CA MET A 144 11.50 -28.41 30.07
C MET A 144 11.31 -29.94 30.10
N GLU A 145 11.99 -30.62 31.00
CA GLU A 145 11.93 -32.08 31.10
C GLU A 145 10.55 -32.55 31.60
N ARG A 146 9.96 -31.83 32.55
CA ARG A 146 8.69 -32.23 33.19
C ARG A 146 7.47 -31.99 32.33
N PHE A 147 7.41 -30.83 31.65
CA PHE A 147 6.24 -30.39 30.91
C PHE A 147 6.44 -30.40 29.37
N GLY A 148 7.60 -30.85 28.90
CA GLY A 148 7.93 -30.85 27.46
C GLY A 148 7.98 -29.45 26.83
N LEU A 149 8.38 -28.45 27.63
CA LEU A 149 8.43 -27.04 27.20
C LEU A 149 9.73 -26.73 26.44
N THR A 150 9.68 -25.71 25.61
CA THR A 150 10.88 -25.17 24.96
C THR A 150 11.63 -24.21 25.92
N ASP A 151 12.89 -23.91 25.60
CA ASP A 151 13.70 -22.96 26.40
C ASP A 151 13.03 -21.56 26.46
N VAL A 152 12.45 -21.11 25.38
CA VAL A 152 11.73 -19.81 25.31
C VAL A 152 10.50 -19.82 26.22
N GLN A 153 9.74 -20.90 26.23
CA GLN A 153 8.56 -21.06 27.10
C GLN A 153 8.95 -21.11 28.57
N SER A 154 9.97 -21.91 28.92
CA SER A 154 10.45 -22.02 30.29
C SER A 154 11.05 -20.70 30.81
N GLN A 155 11.74 -19.93 29.95
CA GLN A 155 12.20 -18.61 30.31
C GLN A 155 11.01 -17.67 30.59
N ALA A 156 9.99 -17.67 29.76
CA ALA A 156 8.79 -16.85 29.96
C ALA A 156 8.04 -17.21 31.27
N ILE A 157 8.05 -18.49 31.67
CA ILE A 157 7.44 -18.96 32.91
C ILE A 157 8.23 -18.45 34.11
N VAL A 158 9.56 -18.54 34.07
CA VAL A 158 10.42 -18.07 35.18
C VAL A 158 10.33 -16.56 35.35
N ASP A 159 10.23 -15.82 34.25
CA ASP A 159 10.08 -14.37 34.25
C ASP A 159 8.66 -13.88 34.56
N MET A 160 7.71 -14.81 34.75
CA MET A 160 6.30 -14.49 35.01
C MET A 160 6.12 -13.79 36.38
N ARG A 161 5.41 -12.68 36.36
CA ARG A 161 5.10 -11.92 37.57
C ARG A 161 3.99 -12.61 38.37
N LEU A 162 4.07 -12.54 39.70
CA LEU A 162 3.05 -13.10 40.61
C LEU A 162 1.62 -12.63 40.30
N ARG A 163 1.46 -11.41 39.77
CA ARG A 163 0.16 -10.87 39.34
C ARG A 163 -0.49 -11.73 38.25
N ALA A 164 0.30 -12.34 37.37
CA ALA A 164 -0.20 -13.17 36.27
C ALA A 164 -0.87 -14.48 36.72
N LEU A 165 -0.70 -14.84 38.02
CA LEU A 165 -1.32 -16.03 38.64
C LEU A 165 -2.78 -15.83 39.04
N THR A 166 -3.33 -14.62 38.87
CA THR A 166 -4.73 -14.34 39.21
C THR A 166 -5.67 -14.89 38.14
N GLY A 167 -6.87 -15.35 38.55
CA GLY A 167 -7.86 -15.89 37.60
C GLY A 167 -8.23 -14.94 36.48
N LEU A 168 -8.33 -13.65 36.77
CA LEU A 168 -8.61 -12.60 35.77
C LEU A 168 -7.53 -12.48 34.69
N GLU A 169 -6.27 -12.65 35.03
CA GLU A 169 -5.16 -12.61 34.04
C GLU A 169 -5.12 -13.90 33.21
N ARG A 170 -5.49 -15.05 33.80
CA ARG A 170 -5.64 -16.32 33.11
C ARG A 170 -6.68 -16.20 31.99
N GLU A 171 -7.88 -15.69 32.29
CA GLU A 171 -8.93 -15.46 31.26
C GLU A 171 -8.47 -14.55 30.13
N LYS A 172 -7.67 -13.53 30.44
CA LYS A 172 -7.09 -12.65 29.41
C LYS A 172 -6.09 -13.39 28.51
N LEU A 173 -5.22 -14.23 29.10
CA LEU A 173 -4.25 -15.02 28.31
C LEU A 173 -4.95 -16.06 27.44
N GLU A 174 -6.00 -16.70 27.93
CA GLU A 174 -6.82 -17.61 27.13
C GLU A 174 -7.52 -16.90 25.98
N ALA A 175 -8.10 -15.71 26.23
CA ALA A 175 -8.72 -14.89 25.19
C ALA A 175 -7.71 -14.39 24.16
N GLU A 176 -6.51 -13.95 24.59
CA GLU A 176 -5.42 -13.54 23.70
C GLU A 176 -4.95 -14.73 22.85
N TYR A 177 -4.78 -15.90 23.43
CA TYR A 177 -4.37 -17.10 22.70
C TYR A 177 -5.40 -17.50 21.64
N LYS A 178 -6.70 -17.46 21.97
CA LYS A 178 -7.77 -17.76 21.02
C LYS A 178 -7.79 -16.76 19.85
N ALA A 179 -7.70 -15.47 20.14
CA ALA A 179 -7.65 -14.43 19.11
C ALA A 179 -6.43 -14.59 18.19
N LEU A 180 -5.25 -14.93 18.75
CA LEU A 180 -4.06 -15.21 17.96
C LEU A 180 -4.21 -16.46 17.09
N MET A 181 -4.86 -17.51 17.57
CA MET A 181 -5.11 -18.71 16.77
C MET A 181 -6.03 -18.41 15.56
N GLU A 182 -7.08 -17.62 15.76
CA GLU A 182 -7.96 -17.17 14.69
C GLU A 182 -7.18 -16.31 13.66
N GLN A 183 -6.31 -15.43 14.15
CA GLN A 183 -5.45 -14.61 13.28
C GLN A 183 -4.46 -15.48 12.49
N ILE A 184 -3.82 -16.47 13.10
CA ILE A 184 -2.89 -17.40 12.45
C ILE A 184 -3.60 -18.18 11.34
N GLU A 185 -4.81 -18.69 11.60
CA GLU A 185 -5.60 -19.40 10.59
C GLU A 185 -5.93 -18.48 9.41
N HIS A 186 -6.33 -17.24 9.67
CA HIS A 186 -6.61 -16.25 8.63
C HIS A 186 -5.37 -15.91 7.79
N LEU A 187 -4.22 -15.65 8.43
CA LEU A 187 -2.97 -15.36 7.72
C LEU A 187 -2.48 -16.55 6.89
N ARG A 188 -2.62 -17.77 7.40
CA ARG A 188 -2.32 -18.99 6.65
C ARG A 188 -3.23 -19.17 5.43
N ALA A 189 -4.53 -18.87 5.57
CA ALA A 189 -5.47 -18.91 4.46
C ALA A 189 -5.11 -17.92 3.34
N ILE A 190 -4.69 -16.70 3.70
CA ILE A 190 -4.23 -15.68 2.73
C ILE A 190 -2.99 -16.19 1.97
N LEU A 191 -2.03 -16.81 2.66
CA LEU A 191 -0.81 -17.34 2.01
C LEU A 191 -1.08 -18.58 1.14
N ALA A 192 -2.10 -19.38 1.48
CA ALA A 192 -2.44 -20.59 0.74
C ALA A 192 -3.26 -20.31 -0.54
N ASP A 193 -4.09 -19.25 -0.55
CA ASP A 193 -4.95 -18.92 -1.69
C ASP A 193 -4.61 -17.54 -2.28
N ARG A 194 -4.09 -17.58 -3.53
CA ARG A 194 -3.80 -16.37 -4.30
C ARG A 194 -5.02 -15.46 -4.49
N LYS A 195 -6.24 -15.99 -4.52
CA LYS A 195 -7.45 -15.18 -4.66
C LYS A 195 -7.68 -14.32 -3.42
N LEU A 196 -7.45 -14.88 -2.23
CA LEU A 196 -7.54 -14.13 -0.98
C LEU A 196 -6.45 -13.05 -0.91
N LEU A 197 -5.22 -13.39 -1.31
CA LEU A 197 -4.12 -12.43 -1.39
C LEU A 197 -4.45 -11.24 -2.32
N LEU A 198 -4.96 -11.51 -3.51
CA LEU A 198 -5.44 -10.47 -4.45
C LEU A 198 -6.63 -9.68 -3.90
N GLY A 199 -7.48 -10.31 -3.09
CA GLY A 199 -8.55 -9.64 -2.35
C GLY A 199 -8.03 -8.57 -1.40
N VAL A 200 -7.02 -8.90 -0.59
CA VAL A 200 -6.36 -7.95 0.33
C VAL A 200 -5.73 -6.79 -0.46
N ILE A 201 -5.00 -7.08 -1.54
CA ILE A 201 -4.40 -6.05 -2.39
C ILE A 201 -5.47 -5.13 -2.99
N LYS A 202 -6.59 -5.70 -3.45
CA LYS A 202 -7.71 -4.92 -3.99
C LYS A 202 -8.32 -3.98 -2.96
N GLU A 203 -8.54 -4.44 -1.74
CA GLU A 203 -9.08 -3.62 -0.65
C GLU A 203 -8.13 -2.45 -0.32
N GLU A 204 -6.83 -2.70 -0.22
CA GLU A 204 -5.83 -1.66 0.04
C GLU A 204 -5.78 -0.61 -1.09
N ILE A 205 -5.83 -1.05 -2.34
CA ILE A 205 -5.87 -0.13 -3.50
C ILE A 205 -7.16 0.71 -3.50
N LEU A 206 -8.31 0.12 -3.14
CA LEU A 206 -9.58 0.85 -3.06
C LEU A 206 -9.56 1.93 -1.98
N VAL A 207 -8.90 1.69 -0.85
CA VAL A 207 -8.71 2.71 0.19
C VAL A 207 -7.90 3.89 -0.36
N ILE A 208 -6.79 3.62 -1.06
CA ILE A 208 -5.97 4.66 -1.69
C ILE A 208 -6.80 5.43 -2.74
N LEU A 209 -7.56 4.73 -3.56
CA LEU A 209 -8.41 5.34 -4.58
C LEU A 209 -9.47 6.27 -3.99
N SER A 210 -10.05 5.91 -2.84
CA SER A 210 -11.02 6.76 -2.13
C SER A 210 -10.39 8.05 -1.59
N LEU A 211 -9.10 8.03 -1.24
CA LEU A 211 -8.36 9.20 -0.75
C LEU A 211 -8.01 10.20 -1.85
N ILE A 212 -7.86 9.76 -3.10
CA ILE A 212 -7.53 10.63 -4.24
C ILE A 212 -8.65 11.68 -4.45
N HIS A 213 -9.91 11.30 -4.32
CA HIS A 213 -11.05 12.22 -4.47
C HIS A 213 -11.19 13.25 -3.34
N ILE A 214 -10.52 13.05 -2.20
CA ILE A 214 -10.54 13.99 -1.06
C ILE A 214 -9.50 15.10 -1.25
N SER A 215 -8.45 14.84 -2.00
CA SER A 215 -7.31 15.76 -2.21
C SER A 215 -7.38 16.59 -3.49
N GLU A 216 -8.36 16.36 -4.36
CA GLU A 216 -8.58 17.23 -5.53
C GLU A 216 -9.28 18.52 -5.08
N PRO A 217 -8.62 19.70 -5.22
CA PRO A 217 -9.29 20.97 -4.98
C PRO A 217 -10.37 21.17 -6.05
N THR A 218 -11.62 21.26 -5.62
CA THR A 218 -12.76 21.65 -6.45
C THR A 218 -12.58 23.05 -7.00
#